data_4e0b299edbbfbfd154c2ee34d8509765
#
_entry.id   4e0b299edbbfbfd154c2ee34d8509765
#
_cell.length_a   1.000
_cell.length_b   1.000
_cell.length_c   1.000
_cell.angle_alpha   90.00
_cell.angle_beta   90.00
_cell.angle_gamma   90.00
#
_symmetry.space_group_name_H-M   'P 1'
#
loop_
_entity.id
_entity.type
_entity.pdbx_description
1 polymer ?
#
loop_
_entity_poly.entity_id
_entity_poly.type
_entity_poly.pdbx_seq_one_letter_code
_entity_poly.pdbx_strand_id
1 'polypeptide(L)'
;MKKLVSLSFLGSLMLSACATPGAEDRADTYTADQVNSRQEAKVVDILAVLPARVQVSNAKNREMAQIGGGILGAALGAGLGAGVGHSAGLGALAGVGGAGAGVGAGSLVSDKVLVDGVSLTYTQNGHTFNSAQVGKLCEYKPGRAIMIMTSASVTRIQPNSACPVKKD
;
A
#
# COMPACT_ATOMS: atom_id res chain seq x y z
N MET A 1 1.12 42.44 2.12
CA MET A 1 0.31 41.50 1.28
C MET A 1 1.11 40.45 0.55
N LYS A 2 2.42 40.59 0.29
CA LYS A 2 3.25 39.58 -0.42
C LYS A 2 3.65 38.35 0.42
N LYS A 3 3.60 38.42 1.75
CA LYS A 3 4.04 37.31 2.64
C LYS A 3 2.96 36.26 2.94
N LEU A 4 1.70 36.57 2.71
CA LEU A 4 0.57 35.64 2.94
C LEU A 4 0.34 34.65 1.78
N VAL A 5 0.77 35.00 0.56
CA VAL A 5 0.62 34.13 -0.63
C VAL A 5 1.62 32.97 -0.62
N SER A 6 2.81 33.15 -0.01
CA SER A 6 3.84 32.10 0.06
C SER A 6 3.47 30.93 0.98
N LEU A 7 2.65 31.18 2.00
CA LEU A 7 2.27 30.13 2.96
C LEU A 7 1.18 29.20 2.44
N SER A 8 0.31 29.70 1.55
CA SER A 8 -0.74 28.89 0.93
C SER A 8 -0.22 27.87 -0.09
N PHE A 9 0.93 28.10 -0.71
CA PHE A 9 1.49 27.20 -1.73
C PHE A 9 2.16 25.97 -1.13
N LEU A 10 2.65 26.07 0.11
CA LEU A 10 3.30 24.95 0.81
C LEU A 10 2.30 23.91 1.33
N GLY A 11 1.04 24.30 1.54
CA GLY A 11 -0.01 23.41 2.05
C GLY A 11 -0.57 22.41 1.02
N SER A 12 -0.42 22.69 -0.28
CA SER A 12 -1.03 21.90 -1.36
C SER A 12 -0.22 20.68 -1.80
N LEU A 13 1.04 20.55 -1.39
CA LEU A 13 1.91 19.45 -1.85
C LEU A 13 1.82 18.16 -1.03
N MET A 14 1.08 18.13 0.08
CA MET A 14 1.10 17.01 1.03
C MET A 14 -0.03 15.97 0.83
N LEU A 15 -0.86 16.10 -0.21
CA LEU A 15 -2.07 15.25 -0.33
C LEU A 15 -1.93 13.97 -1.17
N SER A 16 -0.78 13.64 -1.73
CA SER A 16 -0.71 12.57 -2.74
C SER A 16 0.06 11.30 -2.35
N ALA A 17 0.36 11.07 -1.09
CA ALA A 17 1.27 9.98 -0.68
C ALA A 17 0.62 8.82 0.08
N CYS A 18 -0.70 8.63 0.02
CA CYS A 18 -1.32 7.42 0.59
C CYS A 18 -1.27 6.29 -0.45
N ALA A 19 -0.27 5.43 -0.38
CA ALA A 19 -0.26 4.18 -1.13
C ALA A 19 -1.42 3.30 -0.63
N THR A 20 -2.25 2.79 -1.55
CA THR A 20 -3.32 1.86 -1.21
C THR A 20 -2.69 0.54 -0.78
N PRO A 21 -2.91 0.06 0.46
CA PRO A 21 -2.35 -1.21 0.91
C PRO A 21 -2.79 -2.36 -0.01
N GLY A 22 -1.86 -3.26 -0.33
CA GLY A 22 -2.13 -4.42 -1.17
C GLY A 22 -2.21 -4.14 -2.67
N ALA A 23 -1.99 -2.91 -3.12
CA ALA A 23 -1.94 -2.62 -4.56
C ALA A 23 -0.81 -3.39 -5.26
N GLU A 24 0.29 -3.61 -4.58
CA GLU A 24 1.44 -4.38 -5.06
C GLU A 24 1.20 -5.90 -5.09
N ASP A 25 0.22 -6.39 -4.31
CA ASP A 25 -0.14 -7.80 -4.22
C ASP A 25 -1.24 -8.21 -5.22
N ARG A 26 -1.71 -7.28 -6.06
CA ARG A 26 -2.70 -7.57 -7.09
C ARG A 26 -2.09 -8.43 -8.20
N ALA A 27 -2.93 -9.27 -8.82
CA ALA A 27 -2.50 -10.17 -9.88
C ALA A 27 -2.01 -9.44 -11.15
N ASP A 28 -2.48 -8.21 -11.38
CA ASP A 28 -2.16 -7.36 -12.53
C ASP A 28 -1.02 -6.35 -12.24
N THR A 29 -0.40 -6.44 -11.07
CA THR A 29 0.71 -5.55 -10.70
C THR A 29 2.04 -6.29 -10.81
N TYR A 30 3.01 -5.69 -11.48
CA TYR A 30 4.35 -6.24 -11.72
C TYR A 30 5.40 -5.37 -11.02
N THR A 31 6.39 -6.02 -10.42
CA THR A 31 7.56 -5.36 -9.86
C THR A 31 8.55 -4.97 -10.96
N ALA A 32 9.46 -4.04 -10.69
CA ALA A 32 10.40 -3.53 -11.69
C ALA A 32 11.28 -4.63 -12.32
N ASP A 33 11.65 -5.64 -11.54
CA ASP A 33 12.42 -6.82 -11.99
C ASP A 33 11.61 -7.78 -12.86
N GLN A 34 10.27 -7.73 -12.78
CA GLN A 34 9.38 -8.53 -13.61
C GLN A 34 9.04 -7.88 -14.95
N VAL A 35 9.28 -6.57 -15.08
CA VAL A 35 9.04 -5.85 -16.34
C VAL A 35 10.00 -6.35 -17.41
N ASN A 36 9.48 -6.67 -18.60
CA ASN A 36 10.22 -7.26 -19.72
C ASN A 36 10.88 -8.63 -19.43
N SER A 37 10.55 -9.28 -18.29
CA SER A 37 10.98 -10.65 -18.01
C SER A 37 9.96 -11.66 -18.52
N ARG A 38 10.45 -12.83 -18.97
CA ARG A 38 9.57 -13.91 -19.42
C ARG A 38 9.12 -14.74 -18.22
N GLN A 39 7.81 -14.82 -17.99
CA GLN A 39 7.20 -15.62 -16.94
C GLN A 39 6.43 -16.80 -17.53
N GLU A 40 6.42 -17.92 -16.84
CA GLU A 40 5.61 -19.07 -17.25
C GLU A 40 4.14 -18.80 -16.98
N ALA A 41 3.31 -19.01 -17.99
CA ALA A 41 1.86 -18.86 -17.89
C ALA A 41 1.17 -20.18 -18.21
N LYS A 42 0.12 -20.51 -17.43
CA LYS A 42 -0.70 -21.72 -17.62
C LYS A 42 -2.16 -21.33 -17.72
N VAL A 43 -2.90 -22.09 -18.53
CA VAL A 43 -4.36 -21.95 -18.57
C VAL A 43 -4.95 -22.77 -17.43
N VAL A 44 -5.86 -22.15 -16.68
CA VAL A 44 -6.63 -22.79 -15.61
C VAL A 44 -8.11 -22.54 -15.81
N ASP A 45 -8.97 -23.42 -15.28
CA ASP A 45 -10.41 -23.21 -15.26
C ASP A 45 -10.87 -22.85 -13.85
N ILE A 46 -11.38 -21.64 -13.67
CA ILE A 46 -11.97 -21.20 -12.41
C ILE A 46 -13.33 -21.84 -12.24
N LEU A 47 -13.51 -22.58 -11.17
CA LEU A 47 -14.76 -23.24 -10.80
C LEU A 47 -15.65 -22.34 -9.94
N ALA A 48 -15.06 -21.64 -8.98
CA ALA A 48 -15.77 -20.77 -8.05
C ALA A 48 -14.95 -19.55 -7.69
N VAL A 49 -15.65 -18.43 -7.48
CA VAL A 49 -15.10 -17.14 -7.01
C VAL A 49 -15.86 -16.74 -5.77
N LEU A 50 -15.18 -16.64 -4.65
CA LEU A 50 -15.76 -16.29 -3.36
C LEU A 50 -15.08 -15.04 -2.81
N PRO A 51 -15.80 -14.19 -2.05
CA PRO A 51 -15.17 -13.06 -1.36
C PRO A 51 -14.21 -13.58 -0.30
N ALA A 52 -13.08 -12.91 -0.16
CA ALA A 52 -12.07 -13.21 0.84
C ALA A 52 -11.50 -11.92 1.44
N ARG A 53 -10.89 -12.02 2.61
CA ARG A 53 -10.06 -10.96 3.19
C ARG A 53 -8.62 -11.44 3.17
N VAL A 54 -7.78 -10.66 2.55
CA VAL A 54 -6.35 -10.98 2.39
C VAL A 54 -5.53 -10.07 3.30
N GLN A 55 -4.65 -10.65 4.08
CA GLN A 55 -3.72 -9.90 4.91
C GLN A 55 -2.50 -9.52 4.07
N VAL A 56 -2.28 -8.22 3.92
CA VAL A 56 -1.16 -7.68 3.14
C VAL A 56 -0.21 -6.87 4.01
N SER A 57 1.01 -6.69 3.54
CA SER A 57 1.99 -5.83 4.20
C SER A 57 1.57 -4.36 4.12
N ASN A 58 1.72 -3.65 5.23
CA ASN A 58 1.52 -2.21 5.32
C ASN A 58 2.81 -1.48 5.71
N ALA A 59 3.94 -2.17 5.57
CA ALA A 59 5.24 -1.68 6.02
C ALA A 59 5.60 -0.33 5.40
N LYS A 60 5.33 -0.12 4.11
CA LYS A 60 5.59 1.17 3.43
C LYS A 60 4.82 2.33 4.04
N ASN A 61 3.53 2.14 4.32
CA ASN A 61 2.72 3.20 4.94
C ASN A 61 3.17 3.47 6.37
N ARG A 62 3.58 2.44 7.11
CA ARG A 62 4.16 2.59 8.43
C ARG A 62 5.47 3.37 8.38
N GLU A 63 6.38 3.02 7.48
CA GLU A 63 7.65 3.73 7.28
C GLU A 63 7.41 5.20 6.92
N MET A 64 6.51 5.47 5.99
CA MET A 64 6.12 6.85 5.62
C MET A 64 5.50 7.61 6.79
N ALA A 65 4.67 6.96 7.60
CA ALA A 65 4.09 7.56 8.80
C ALA A 65 5.16 7.89 9.85
N GLN A 66 6.16 7.02 10.03
CA GLN A 66 7.28 7.27 10.94
C GLN A 66 8.15 8.43 10.44
N ILE A 67 8.50 8.46 9.15
CA ILE A 67 9.29 9.55 8.54
C ILE A 67 8.50 10.85 8.60
N GLY A 68 7.26 10.86 8.14
CA GLY A 68 6.39 12.04 8.15
C GLY A 68 6.13 12.57 9.57
N GLY A 69 5.84 11.68 10.51
CA GLY A 69 5.66 12.02 11.92
C GLY A 69 6.94 12.58 12.55
N GLY A 70 8.10 12.01 12.21
CA GLY A 70 9.40 12.52 12.65
C GLY A 70 9.69 13.92 12.14
N ILE A 71 9.44 14.19 10.87
CA ILE A 71 9.65 15.52 10.26
C ILE A 71 8.70 16.57 10.88
N LEU A 72 7.41 16.25 10.99
CA LEU A 72 6.43 17.15 11.59
C LEU A 72 6.71 17.38 13.07
N GLY A 73 7.07 16.33 13.80
CA GLY A 73 7.42 16.42 15.21
C GLY A 73 8.67 17.28 15.44
N ALA A 74 9.69 17.15 14.60
CA ALA A 74 10.88 17.98 14.64
C ALA A 74 10.57 19.45 14.33
N ALA A 75 9.74 19.72 13.31
CA ALA A 75 9.36 21.08 12.92
C ALA A 75 8.55 21.78 14.02
N LEU A 76 7.57 21.09 14.60
CA LEU A 76 6.76 21.63 15.70
C LEU A 76 7.59 21.78 16.99
N GLY A 77 8.41 20.78 17.32
CA GLY A 77 9.26 20.80 18.50
C GLY A 77 10.29 21.92 18.44
N ALA A 78 10.92 22.13 17.29
CA ALA A 78 11.85 23.24 17.08
C ALA A 78 11.15 24.60 17.16
N GLY A 79 9.95 24.72 16.60
CA GLY A 79 9.17 25.98 16.63
C GLY A 79 8.73 26.36 18.04
N LEU A 80 8.23 25.42 18.81
CA LEU A 80 7.79 25.64 20.20
C LEU A 80 8.99 25.86 21.13
N GLY A 81 10.09 25.09 20.96
CA GLY A 81 11.28 25.18 21.75
C GLY A 81 12.05 26.49 21.55
N ALA A 82 12.02 27.07 20.36
CA ALA A 82 12.63 28.36 20.07
C ALA A 82 11.89 29.56 20.71
N GLY A 83 10.57 29.38 20.97
CA GLY A 83 9.75 30.43 21.61
C GLY A 83 9.84 30.47 23.13
N VAL A 84 10.32 29.42 23.80
CA VAL A 84 10.30 29.28 25.27
C VAL A 84 11.65 29.61 25.92
N GLY A 85 12.74 29.72 25.16
CA GLY A 85 14.04 30.03 25.73
C GLY A 85 15.06 30.51 24.70
N HIS A 86 15.79 31.55 25.04
CA HIS A 86 16.86 32.15 24.23
C HIS A 86 18.13 31.30 24.10
N SER A 87 18.10 30.05 24.53
CA SER A 87 19.22 29.12 24.43
C SER A 87 19.04 28.13 23.30
N ALA A 88 19.90 28.23 22.30
CA ALA A 88 19.94 27.32 21.13
C ALA A 88 19.99 25.83 21.51
N GLY A 89 20.46 25.50 22.72
CA GLY A 89 20.53 24.13 23.22
C GLY A 89 19.17 23.50 23.54
N LEU A 90 18.22 24.29 24.09
CA LEU A 90 16.89 23.78 24.43
C LEU A 90 16.01 23.55 23.19
N GLY A 91 16.17 24.42 22.17
CA GLY A 91 15.46 24.23 20.90
C GLY A 91 15.88 22.96 20.17
N ALA A 92 17.18 22.62 20.22
CA ALA A 92 17.68 21.38 19.62
C ALA A 92 17.17 20.15 20.35
N LEU A 93 17.10 20.18 21.70
CA LEU A 93 16.56 19.05 22.48
C LEU A 93 15.06 18.89 22.26
N ALA A 94 14.31 19.99 22.16
CA ALA A 94 12.87 19.93 21.87
C ALA A 94 12.61 19.42 20.45
N GLY A 95 13.45 19.77 19.48
CA GLY A 95 13.37 19.25 18.11
C GLY A 95 13.61 17.75 18.05
N VAL A 96 14.63 17.26 18.76
CA VAL A 96 14.93 15.81 18.83
C VAL A 96 13.83 15.06 19.58
N GLY A 97 13.31 15.62 20.67
CA GLY A 97 12.21 15.02 21.43
C GLY A 97 10.91 14.98 20.61
N GLY A 98 10.62 16.04 19.84
CA GLY A 98 9.47 16.11 18.96
C GLY A 98 9.56 15.10 17.81
N ALA A 99 10.75 14.94 17.21
CA ALA A 99 10.99 13.92 16.19
C ALA A 99 10.78 12.51 16.75
N GLY A 100 11.31 12.22 17.94
CA GLY A 100 11.14 10.92 18.61
C GLY A 100 9.68 10.60 18.90
N ALA A 101 8.91 11.58 19.39
CA ALA A 101 7.48 11.42 19.63
C ALA A 101 6.71 11.18 18.33
N GLY A 102 7.04 11.91 17.25
CA GLY A 102 6.40 11.72 15.95
C GLY A 102 6.68 10.36 15.35
N VAL A 103 7.93 9.87 15.43
CA VAL A 103 8.27 8.52 14.99
C VAL A 103 7.54 7.48 15.84
N GLY A 104 7.46 7.67 17.16
CA GLY A 104 6.71 6.80 18.07
C GLY A 104 5.23 6.73 17.70
N ALA A 105 4.60 7.86 17.38
CA ALA A 105 3.21 7.87 16.91
C ALA A 105 3.04 7.11 15.60
N GLY A 106 3.97 7.25 14.66
CA GLY A 106 3.95 6.50 13.41
C GLY A 106 4.08 4.99 13.60
N SER A 107 4.71 4.55 14.70
CA SER A 107 4.84 3.11 15.01
C SER A 107 3.52 2.45 15.41
N LEU A 108 2.48 3.21 15.70
CA LEU A 108 1.13 2.69 15.98
C LEU A 108 0.43 2.20 14.71
N VAL A 109 0.95 2.52 13.54
CA VAL A 109 0.43 1.98 12.27
C VAL A 109 0.78 0.50 12.21
N SER A 110 -0.24 -0.35 12.00
CA SER A 110 -0.05 -1.78 11.90
C SER A 110 0.79 -2.17 10.69
N ASP A 111 1.70 -3.14 10.87
CA ASP A 111 2.52 -3.71 9.78
C ASP A 111 1.69 -4.48 8.76
N LYS A 112 0.49 -4.93 9.16
CA LYS A 112 -0.39 -5.75 8.35
C LYS A 112 -1.80 -5.18 8.39
N VAL A 113 -2.45 -5.17 7.24
CA VAL A 113 -3.85 -4.77 7.10
C VAL A 113 -4.63 -5.84 6.33
N LEU A 114 -5.93 -5.94 6.59
CA LEU A 114 -6.85 -6.77 5.83
C LEU A 114 -7.44 -5.94 4.72
N VAL A 115 -7.25 -6.41 3.49
CA VAL A 115 -7.84 -5.81 2.28
C VAL A 115 -8.85 -6.76 1.64
N ASP A 116 -9.71 -6.23 0.81
CA ASP A 116 -10.65 -7.04 0.05
C ASP A 116 -9.90 -7.88 -0.99
N GLY A 117 -10.30 -9.13 -1.09
CA GLY A 117 -9.72 -10.08 -2.01
C GLY A 117 -10.73 -11.13 -2.45
N VAL A 118 -10.25 -12.08 -3.20
CA VAL A 118 -11.03 -13.20 -3.74
C VAL A 118 -10.36 -14.52 -3.41
N SER A 119 -11.17 -15.52 -3.12
CA SER A 119 -10.76 -16.92 -3.05
C SER A 119 -11.21 -17.60 -4.35
N LEU A 120 -10.25 -18.08 -5.13
CA LEU A 120 -10.45 -18.70 -6.41
C LEU A 120 -10.23 -20.21 -6.28
N THR A 121 -11.28 -21.00 -6.52
CA THR A 121 -11.15 -22.44 -6.68
C THR A 121 -11.05 -22.74 -8.17
N TYR A 122 -9.98 -23.40 -8.58
CA TYR A 122 -9.69 -23.67 -9.99
C TYR A 122 -9.11 -25.06 -10.20
N THR A 123 -9.21 -25.56 -11.44
CA THR A 123 -8.58 -26.81 -11.86
C THR A 123 -7.37 -26.54 -12.75
N GLN A 124 -6.34 -27.34 -12.53
CA GLN A 124 -5.14 -27.39 -13.35
C GLN A 124 -4.68 -28.84 -13.50
N ASN A 125 -4.53 -29.31 -14.72
CA ASN A 125 -4.08 -30.69 -15.02
C ASN A 125 -4.92 -31.76 -14.28
N GLY A 126 -6.23 -31.56 -14.16
CA GLY A 126 -7.14 -32.51 -13.48
C GLY A 126 -7.16 -32.42 -11.95
N HIS A 127 -6.32 -31.56 -11.35
CA HIS A 127 -6.31 -31.31 -9.90
C HIS A 127 -7.00 -30.00 -9.56
N THR A 128 -7.72 -29.98 -8.44
CA THR A 128 -8.40 -28.78 -7.94
C THR A 128 -7.56 -28.11 -6.88
N PHE A 129 -7.40 -26.81 -7.02
CA PHE A 129 -6.64 -25.95 -6.12
C PHE A 129 -7.51 -24.78 -5.65
N ASN A 130 -7.11 -24.18 -4.54
CA ASN A 130 -7.67 -22.91 -4.05
C ASN A 130 -6.55 -21.91 -3.83
N SER A 131 -6.75 -20.66 -4.26
CA SER A 131 -5.82 -19.56 -4.06
C SER A 131 -6.57 -18.32 -3.65
N ALA A 132 -6.07 -17.62 -2.63
CA ALA A 132 -6.57 -16.31 -2.23
C ALA A 132 -5.63 -15.23 -2.74
N GLN A 133 -6.19 -14.17 -3.33
CA GLN A 133 -5.42 -13.05 -3.86
C GLN A 133 -6.17 -11.73 -3.73
N VAL A 134 -5.43 -10.63 -3.74
CA VAL A 134 -6.01 -9.28 -3.71
C VAL A 134 -6.71 -9.01 -5.03
N GLY A 135 -7.94 -8.54 -4.97
CA GLY A 135 -8.75 -8.25 -6.15
C GLY A 135 -10.22 -8.09 -5.82
N LYS A 136 -11.01 -7.65 -6.78
CA LYS A 136 -12.46 -7.47 -6.64
C LYS A 136 -13.21 -8.67 -7.22
N LEU A 137 -14.33 -9.03 -6.63
CA LEU A 137 -15.20 -10.11 -7.15
C LEU A 137 -15.58 -9.95 -8.63
N CYS A 138 -15.83 -8.73 -9.08
CA CYS A 138 -16.20 -8.43 -10.46
C CYS A 138 -15.08 -8.66 -11.48
N GLU A 139 -13.82 -8.74 -11.02
CA GLU A 139 -12.67 -8.99 -11.88
C GLU A 139 -12.53 -10.46 -12.26
N TYR A 140 -13.29 -11.35 -11.61
CA TYR A 140 -13.21 -12.81 -11.80
C TYR A 140 -14.59 -13.42 -12.04
N LYS A 141 -14.62 -14.43 -12.88
CA LYS A 141 -15.81 -15.25 -13.11
C LYS A 141 -15.39 -16.71 -13.37
N PRO A 142 -16.29 -17.69 -13.16
CA PRO A 142 -16.04 -19.07 -13.57
C PRO A 142 -15.69 -19.15 -15.06
N GLY A 143 -14.78 -20.07 -15.40
CA GLY A 143 -14.27 -20.28 -16.75
C GLY A 143 -12.77 -20.09 -16.87
N ARG A 144 -12.26 -20.04 -18.10
CA ARG A 144 -10.83 -19.99 -18.38
C ARG A 144 -10.20 -18.69 -17.89
N ALA A 145 -9.02 -18.83 -17.29
CA ALA A 145 -8.16 -17.73 -16.86
C ALA A 145 -6.69 -18.09 -17.10
N ILE A 146 -5.83 -17.09 -17.08
CA ILE A 146 -4.39 -17.27 -17.17
C ILE A 146 -3.82 -17.18 -15.76
N MET A 147 -3.06 -18.19 -15.38
CA MET A 147 -2.27 -18.18 -14.15
C MET A 147 -0.82 -17.95 -14.50
N ILE A 148 -0.20 -16.95 -13.90
CA ILE A 148 1.21 -16.62 -14.04
C ILE A 148 1.96 -17.15 -12.82
N MET A 149 3.05 -17.83 -13.06
CA MET A 149 3.95 -18.33 -12.02
C MET A 149 5.11 -17.34 -11.85
N THR A 150 5.11 -16.60 -10.76
CA THR A 150 6.18 -15.63 -10.45
C THR A 150 7.35 -16.28 -9.72
N SER A 151 7.09 -17.41 -9.05
CA SER A 151 8.10 -18.31 -8.48
C SER A 151 7.50 -19.71 -8.34
N ALA A 152 8.29 -20.69 -7.92
CA ALA A 152 7.85 -22.08 -7.80
C ALA A 152 6.59 -22.30 -6.95
N SER A 153 6.33 -21.40 -5.99
CA SER A 153 5.21 -21.48 -5.05
C SER A 153 4.25 -20.30 -5.12
N VAL A 154 4.57 -19.25 -5.86
CA VAL A 154 3.75 -18.04 -5.96
C VAL A 154 3.09 -17.97 -7.32
N THR A 155 1.78 -18.06 -7.32
CA THR A 155 0.95 -18.03 -8.52
C THR A 155 -0.02 -16.84 -8.45
N ARG A 156 -0.27 -16.21 -9.59
CA ARG A 156 -1.24 -15.12 -9.74
C ARG A 156 -2.19 -15.47 -10.87
N ILE A 157 -3.47 -15.56 -10.58
CA ILE A 157 -4.51 -15.77 -11.58
C ILE A 157 -4.95 -14.40 -12.09
N GLN A 158 -4.77 -14.16 -13.38
CA GLN A 158 -5.10 -12.89 -13.99
C GLN A 158 -6.62 -12.69 -14.05
N PRO A 159 -7.11 -11.45 -13.90
CA PRO A 159 -8.51 -11.12 -14.08
C PRO A 159 -9.03 -11.61 -15.44
N ASN A 160 -10.18 -12.30 -15.43
CA ASN A 160 -10.85 -12.80 -16.63
C ASN A 160 -12.22 -12.13 -16.87
N SER A 161 -12.50 -11.05 -16.14
CA SER A 161 -13.69 -10.22 -16.26
C SER A 161 -13.34 -8.77 -15.94
N ALA A 162 -14.20 -7.84 -16.33
CA ALA A 162 -14.06 -6.43 -16.03
C ALA A 162 -15.17 -5.97 -15.08
N CYS A 163 -14.82 -5.13 -14.12
CA CYS A 163 -15.82 -4.50 -13.27
C CYS A 163 -16.62 -3.45 -14.05
N PRO A 164 -17.92 -3.29 -13.76
CA PRO A 164 -18.71 -2.20 -14.31
C PRO A 164 -18.06 -0.85 -14.02
N VAL A 165 -17.91 -0.01 -15.03
CA VAL A 165 -17.47 1.37 -14.84
C VAL A 165 -18.62 2.13 -14.17
N LYS A 166 -18.37 2.71 -12.99
CA LYS A 166 -19.32 3.69 -12.43
C LYS A 166 -19.43 4.84 -13.41
N LYS A 167 -20.58 5.03 -14.00
CA LYS A 167 -20.91 6.29 -14.66
C LYS A 167 -21.22 7.28 -13.53
N ASP A 168 -20.33 8.24 -13.35
CA ASP A 168 -20.57 9.44 -12.53
C ASP A 168 -21.58 10.33 -13.23
#